data_006b06b4ae143916d13f25c08d74224a
#
_entry.id   006b06b4ae143916d13f25c08d74224a
#
_cell.length_a   1.000
_cell.length_b   1.000
_cell.length_c   1.000
_cell.angle_alpha   90.00
_cell.angle_beta   90.00
_cell.angle_gamma   90.00
#
_symmetry.space_group_name_H-M   'P 1'
#
loop_
_entity.id
_entity.type
_entity.pdbx_description
1 polymer ?
#
loop_
_entity_poly.entity_id
_entity_poly.type
_entity_poly.pdbx_seq_one_letter_code
_entity_poly.pdbx_strand_id
1 'polypeptide(L)'
;MEGLEVKVLNYSEVLEDNFTYRIDAEFFKKIYLEEEKIIAKLGFEEAKNIIVVKGGKRLPEGHDFLNNKSGIPYIRAEDIKNGFVDYTNSPTISLLTHREIKAYQTEYNDVLMTIVGNSIGDIGIVKFNLDICNLTENAVRLITKKINPEYLFSFLESKFGQNYIERNKVGTAQPKLSIERIRKIKIPIVSSEFQDEIESLVSSAFEKLQKSKETYQAAQNLLLDHLGLKDFNPPAQAVNVKSFSDSFGRSGRLDAEFYQEKYEGYLKKIQAYPYGCEPIRTVCKLKDANYTPKDNQTYQYIELSNIGNLGEITGASLDLGCNLPSRARRKVSKNDVIVSSVEGSLASCAIVSEQYHQALCSTGFYVVSSEKINSETLLILFKSEPIQQLLKQGCSGTILTAINKDEFLNIPLPLVDANIQTQIADLIRQSNYLRIKSKGLLEKAKKAVELAIEKDQESALDFIKGKQTNDCNVH
;
A
#
# COMPACT_ATOMS: atom_id res chain seq x y z
N MET A 1 -13.38 37.90 10.49
CA MET A 1 -12.51 36.75 10.84
C MET A 1 -13.19 35.46 10.38
N GLU A 2 -13.54 35.39 9.11
CA GLU A 2 -14.05 34.18 8.50
C GLU A 2 -12.89 33.13 8.47
N GLY A 3 -13.16 31.95 9.02
CA GLY A 3 -12.19 30.85 9.07
C GLY A 3 -11.36 30.70 10.36
N LEU A 4 -11.50 31.61 11.35
CA LEU A 4 -10.85 31.47 12.65
C LEU A 4 -11.80 30.77 13.64
N GLU A 5 -11.41 29.57 14.06
CA GLU A 5 -12.06 28.88 15.17
C GLU A 5 -11.58 29.47 16.50
N VAL A 6 -12.50 29.92 17.33
CA VAL A 6 -12.20 30.48 18.66
C VAL A 6 -13.00 29.72 19.70
N LYS A 7 -12.30 29.24 20.75
CA LYS A 7 -12.89 28.67 21.96
C LYS A 7 -12.24 29.26 23.19
N VAL A 8 -13.04 29.64 24.17
CA VAL A 8 -12.57 30.07 25.47
C VAL A 8 -12.67 28.89 26.43
N LEU A 9 -11.59 28.59 27.11
CA LEU A 9 -11.49 27.51 28.12
C LEU A 9 -11.13 28.13 29.46
N ASN A 10 -11.75 27.64 30.54
CA ASN A 10 -11.32 27.96 31.88
C ASN A 10 -10.00 27.22 32.22
N TYR A 11 -9.25 27.75 33.16
CA TYR A 11 -7.98 27.15 33.57
C TYR A 11 -8.15 25.70 34.08
N SER A 12 -9.25 25.41 34.77
CA SER A 12 -9.61 24.04 35.18
C SER A 12 -9.83 23.10 33.99
N GLU A 13 -10.47 23.55 32.91
CA GLU A 13 -10.69 22.77 31.69
C GLU A 13 -9.36 22.51 30.93
N VAL A 14 -8.41 23.46 31.01
CA VAL A 14 -7.07 23.28 30.42
C VAL A 14 -6.26 22.24 31.18
N LEU A 15 -6.47 22.09 32.49
CA LEU A 15 -5.78 21.10 33.31
C LEU A 15 -6.46 19.72 33.30
N GLU A 16 -7.75 19.66 32.99
CA GLU A 16 -8.50 18.43 32.93
C GLU A 16 -7.95 17.50 31.85
N ASP A 17 -7.63 16.27 32.21
CA ASP A 17 -7.07 15.23 31.31
C ASP A 17 -5.78 15.65 30.54
N ASN A 18 -5.18 16.79 30.87
CA ASN A 18 -3.99 17.32 30.23
C ASN A 18 -2.70 16.92 31.00
N PHE A 19 -2.43 15.63 31.07
CA PHE A 19 -1.25 15.10 31.75
C PHE A 19 0.10 15.56 31.14
N THR A 20 0.06 16.20 29.96
CA THR A 20 1.23 16.74 29.25
C THR A 20 1.42 18.23 29.46
N TYR A 21 0.53 18.88 30.20
CA TYR A 21 0.52 20.31 30.45
C TYR A 21 0.62 21.19 29.19
N ARG A 22 0.02 20.73 28.09
CA ARG A 22 -0.01 21.49 26.83
C ARG A 22 -1.00 22.63 26.93
N ILE A 23 -0.62 23.78 26.32
CA ILE A 23 -1.43 25.00 26.27
C ILE A 23 -1.57 25.53 24.82
N ASP A 24 -1.12 24.74 23.84
CA ASP A 24 -1.17 25.13 22.42
C ASP A 24 -2.56 24.90 21.81
N ALA A 25 -2.96 25.78 20.87
CA ALA A 25 -4.28 25.78 20.25
C ALA A 25 -4.57 24.46 19.49
N GLU A 26 -3.55 23.80 18.90
CA GLU A 26 -3.71 22.54 18.17
C GLU A 26 -4.20 21.42 19.10
N PHE A 27 -3.80 21.42 20.36
CA PHE A 27 -4.23 20.41 21.33
C PHE A 27 -5.70 20.62 21.76
N PHE A 28 -6.18 21.87 21.75
CA PHE A 28 -7.54 22.25 22.21
C PHE A 28 -8.49 22.58 21.08
N LYS A 29 -8.30 22.05 19.87
CA LYS A 29 -9.27 22.18 18.79
C LYS A 29 -10.66 21.73 19.26
N LYS A 30 -11.68 22.48 18.84
CA LYS A 30 -13.08 22.25 19.23
C LYS A 30 -13.53 20.82 18.96
N ILE A 31 -13.13 20.27 17.80
CA ILE A 31 -13.47 18.90 17.42
C ILE A 31 -12.99 17.87 18.46
N TYR A 32 -11.77 17.99 18.95
CA TYR A 32 -11.22 17.05 19.94
C TYR A 32 -11.96 17.10 21.28
N LEU A 33 -12.33 18.31 21.71
CA LEU A 33 -13.06 18.52 22.95
C LEU A 33 -14.50 18.04 22.88
N GLU A 34 -15.14 18.14 21.71
CA GLU A 34 -16.47 17.61 21.46
C GLU A 34 -16.46 16.08 21.42
N GLU A 35 -15.50 15.49 20.73
CA GLU A 35 -15.32 14.03 20.67
C GLU A 35 -15.05 13.43 22.05
N GLU A 36 -14.23 14.07 22.88
CA GLU A 36 -14.02 13.63 24.28
C GLU A 36 -15.31 13.61 25.09
N LYS A 37 -16.17 14.61 24.92
CA LYS A 37 -17.47 14.67 25.60
C LYS A 37 -18.41 13.55 25.13
N ILE A 38 -18.41 13.24 23.83
CA ILE A 38 -19.22 12.16 23.26
C ILE A 38 -18.76 10.81 23.85
N ILE A 39 -17.44 10.54 23.84
CA ILE A 39 -16.87 9.31 24.38
C ILE A 39 -17.12 9.21 25.90
N ALA A 40 -16.95 10.31 26.63
CA ALA A 40 -17.21 10.33 28.07
C ALA A 40 -18.68 10.00 28.42
N LYS A 41 -19.62 10.51 27.63
CA LYS A 41 -21.05 10.25 27.80
C LYS A 41 -21.42 8.79 27.49
N LEU A 42 -20.79 8.17 26.52
CA LEU A 42 -21.00 6.76 26.16
C LEU A 42 -20.42 5.81 27.21
N GLY A 43 -19.37 6.24 27.91
CA GLY A 43 -18.55 5.43 28.79
C GLY A 43 -17.33 4.84 28.06
N PHE A 44 -16.20 4.82 28.72
CA PHE A 44 -14.93 4.37 28.16
C PHE A 44 -14.05 3.66 29.19
N GLU A 45 -13.08 2.92 28.67
CA GLU A 45 -11.92 2.46 29.43
C GLU A 45 -10.65 3.09 28.87
N GLU A 46 -9.69 3.45 29.74
CA GLU A 46 -8.35 3.81 29.28
C GLU A 46 -7.66 2.55 28.70
N ALA A 47 -6.96 2.73 27.58
CA ALA A 47 -6.27 1.65 26.87
C ALA A 47 -5.39 0.79 27.81
N LYS A 48 -4.67 1.40 28.79
CA LYS A 48 -3.86 0.67 29.77
C LYS A 48 -4.60 -0.40 30.56
N ASN A 49 -5.94 -0.28 30.72
CA ASN A 49 -6.78 -1.20 31.51
C ASN A 49 -7.24 -2.42 30.72
N ILE A 50 -7.26 -2.31 29.36
CA ILE A 50 -7.85 -3.30 28.46
C ILE A 50 -6.92 -3.82 27.39
N ILE A 51 -5.77 -3.17 27.17
CA ILE A 51 -4.72 -3.62 26.26
C ILE A 51 -3.33 -3.55 26.92
N VAL A 52 -2.38 -4.29 26.34
CA VAL A 52 -0.96 -4.17 26.66
C VAL A 52 -0.25 -3.51 25.47
N VAL A 53 0.46 -2.43 25.71
CA VAL A 53 1.26 -1.72 24.69
C VAL A 53 2.72 -2.15 24.82
N LYS A 54 3.28 -2.76 23.78
CA LYS A 54 4.70 -3.15 23.69
C LYS A 54 5.34 -2.49 22.47
N GLY A 55 6.52 -1.90 22.65
CA GLY A 55 7.32 -1.35 21.54
C GLY A 55 7.96 -2.46 20.72
N GLY A 56 8.34 -2.14 19.49
CA GLY A 56 9.28 -2.94 18.71
C GLY A 56 10.74 -2.61 19.05
N LYS A 57 11.68 -3.14 18.30
CA LYS A 57 13.12 -3.01 18.59
C LYS A 57 13.91 -2.81 17.29
N ARG A 58 14.84 -1.85 17.32
CA ARG A 58 15.86 -1.68 16.28
C ARG A 58 16.76 -2.91 16.21
N LEU A 59 17.34 -3.15 15.03
CA LEU A 59 18.38 -4.17 14.90
C LEU A 59 19.51 -3.89 15.91
N PRO A 60 20.04 -4.94 16.58
CA PRO A 60 21.20 -4.83 17.42
C PRO A 60 22.43 -4.32 16.63
N GLU A 61 23.36 -3.70 17.32
CA GLU A 61 24.59 -3.22 16.69
C GLU A 61 25.39 -4.37 16.05
N GLY A 62 25.86 -4.16 14.83
CA GLY A 62 26.57 -5.19 14.05
C GLY A 62 25.67 -6.21 13.35
N HIS A 63 24.36 -6.07 13.41
CA HIS A 63 23.41 -6.92 12.68
C HIS A 63 22.79 -6.18 11.51
N ASP A 64 22.68 -6.88 10.37
CA ASP A 64 22.13 -6.34 9.12
C ASP A 64 20.94 -7.19 8.62
N PHE A 65 20.20 -6.61 7.67
CA PHE A 65 19.19 -7.35 6.93
C PHE A 65 19.86 -8.36 5.98
N LEU A 66 19.18 -9.49 5.78
CA LEU A 66 19.64 -10.49 4.82
C LEU A 66 19.33 -10.04 3.37
N ASN A 67 20.23 -10.38 2.46
CA ASN A 67 20.03 -10.11 1.02
C ASN A 67 19.04 -11.07 0.33
N ASN A 68 18.46 -11.99 1.07
CA ASN A 68 17.50 -12.98 0.56
C ASN A 68 16.26 -13.04 1.44
N LYS A 69 15.17 -13.61 0.93
CA LYS A 69 13.89 -13.74 1.63
C LYS A 69 13.76 -15.02 2.50
N SER A 70 14.83 -15.76 2.70
CA SER A 70 14.80 -17.01 3.51
C SER A 70 14.92 -16.78 5.01
N GLY A 71 15.07 -15.54 5.46
CA GLY A 71 15.17 -15.16 6.87
C GLY A 71 13.80 -14.92 7.54
N ILE A 72 13.87 -14.44 8.78
CA ILE A 72 12.70 -14.09 9.58
C ILE A 72 12.23 -12.69 9.18
N PRO A 73 10.95 -12.47 8.84
CA PRO A 73 10.43 -11.16 8.49
C PRO A 73 10.60 -10.14 9.63
N TYR A 74 10.99 -8.92 9.27
CA TYR A 74 11.11 -7.79 10.16
C TYR A 74 10.17 -6.68 9.68
N ILE A 75 9.02 -6.55 10.37
CA ILE A 75 7.95 -5.62 10.02
C ILE A 75 8.40 -4.19 10.29
N ARG A 76 8.29 -3.34 9.25
CA ARG A 76 8.58 -1.91 9.32
C ARG A 76 7.27 -1.10 9.30
N ALA A 77 7.37 0.20 9.56
CA ALA A 77 6.22 1.11 9.47
C ALA A 77 5.52 1.08 8.11
N GLU A 78 6.28 0.93 7.02
CA GLU A 78 5.74 0.86 5.66
C GLU A 78 4.98 -0.44 5.35
N ASP A 79 5.16 -1.47 6.16
CA ASP A 79 4.47 -2.75 6.05
C ASP A 79 3.13 -2.75 6.83
N ILE A 80 2.84 -1.65 7.56
CA ILE A 80 1.61 -1.42 8.34
C ILE A 80 0.76 -0.41 7.57
N LYS A 81 -0.02 -0.89 6.61
CA LYS A 81 -0.83 -0.03 5.73
C LYS A 81 -2.12 -0.72 5.31
N ASN A 82 -3.12 0.09 4.99
CA ASN A 82 -4.39 -0.39 4.41
C ASN A 82 -5.13 -1.41 5.29
N GLY A 83 -4.99 -1.31 6.60
CA GLY A 83 -5.73 -2.11 7.58
C GLY A 83 -5.13 -3.47 7.91
N PHE A 84 -4.25 -4.01 7.09
CA PHE A 84 -3.57 -5.28 7.37
C PHE A 84 -2.05 -5.13 7.28
N VAL A 85 -1.35 -5.92 8.09
CA VAL A 85 0.11 -6.00 8.02
C VAL A 85 0.49 -6.90 6.84
N ASP A 86 1.34 -6.40 5.95
CA ASP A 86 1.85 -7.14 4.81
C ASP A 86 3.36 -7.36 4.92
N TYR A 87 3.76 -8.57 5.27
CA TYR A 87 5.17 -8.95 5.42
C TYR A 87 5.86 -9.41 4.12
N THR A 88 5.13 -9.49 3.01
CA THR A 88 5.62 -10.06 1.74
C THR A 88 6.89 -9.37 1.23
N ASN A 89 6.97 -8.06 1.43
CA ASN A 89 8.11 -7.24 1.02
C ASN A 89 8.97 -6.76 2.20
N SER A 90 8.68 -7.19 3.41
CA SER A 90 9.50 -6.88 4.57
C SER A 90 10.92 -7.42 4.40
N PRO A 91 11.95 -6.71 4.87
CA PRO A 91 13.29 -7.27 4.93
C PRO A 91 13.32 -8.45 5.90
N THR A 92 14.31 -9.29 5.76
CA THR A 92 14.48 -10.46 6.62
C THR A 92 15.75 -10.34 7.46
N ILE A 93 15.70 -10.95 8.64
CA ILE A 93 16.82 -11.03 9.59
C ILE A 93 17.23 -12.47 9.85
N SER A 94 18.44 -12.65 10.35
CA SER A 94 18.93 -13.97 10.72
C SER A 94 18.25 -14.51 11.98
N LEU A 95 18.28 -15.84 12.16
CA LEU A 95 17.83 -16.48 13.41
C LEU A 95 18.63 -16.00 14.62
N LEU A 96 19.90 -15.67 14.45
CA LEU A 96 20.74 -15.11 15.53
C LEU A 96 20.21 -13.73 15.95
N THR A 97 19.99 -12.84 14.99
CA THR A 97 19.38 -11.52 15.24
C THR A 97 18.03 -11.65 15.94
N HIS A 98 17.16 -12.55 15.45
CA HIS A 98 15.87 -12.79 16.08
C HIS A 98 15.99 -13.20 17.54
N ARG A 99 16.91 -14.11 17.88
CA ARG A 99 17.09 -14.58 19.27
C ARG A 99 17.40 -13.45 20.24
N GLU A 100 18.15 -12.44 19.81
CA GLU A 100 18.47 -11.27 20.62
C GLU A 100 17.27 -10.33 20.84
N ILE A 101 16.39 -10.24 19.83
CA ILE A 101 15.20 -9.36 19.90
C ILE A 101 13.90 -10.16 19.97
N LYS A 102 13.93 -11.41 20.45
CA LYS A 102 12.78 -12.31 20.52
C LYS A 102 11.58 -11.73 21.28
N ALA A 103 11.82 -10.91 22.30
CA ALA A 103 10.76 -10.27 23.08
C ALA A 103 9.90 -9.28 22.26
N TYR A 104 10.33 -8.90 21.07
CA TYR A 104 9.70 -7.92 20.17
C TYR A 104 9.10 -8.57 18.92
N GLN A 105 8.76 -9.84 19.01
CA GLN A 105 8.02 -10.54 17.96
C GLN A 105 6.54 -10.16 17.96
N THR A 106 5.92 -10.20 16.78
CA THR A 106 4.47 -10.01 16.61
C THR A 106 3.76 -11.36 16.69
N GLU A 107 2.48 -11.34 17.03
CA GLU A 107 1.61 -12.52 17.14
C GLU A 107 0.32 -12.29 16.34
N TYR A 108 -0.37 -13.38 16.02
CA TYR A 108 -1.68 -13.32 15.38
C TYR A 108 -2.65 -12.47 16.21
N ASN A 109 -3.46 -11.64 15.56
CA ASN A 109 -4.37 -10.68 16.17
C ASN A 109 -3.72 -9.50 16.90
N ASP A 110 -2.41 -9.32 16.89
CA ASP A 110 -1.85 -8.06 17.32
C ASP A 110 -2.33 -6.90 16.44
N VAL A 111 -2.73 -5.81 17.05
CA VAL A 111 -2.94 -4.54 16.34
C VAL A 111 -1.64 -3.75 16.40
N LEU A 112 -1.08 -3.42 15.25
CA LEU A 112 0.17 -2.64 15.14
C LEU A 112 -0.16 -1.19 14.82
N MET A 113 0.58 -0.27 15.43
CA MET A 113 0.46 1.16 15.18
C MET A 113 1.84 1.77 14.94
N THR A 114 1.99 2.52 13.85
CA THR A 114 3.18 3.34 13.61
C THR A 114 3.20 4.55 14.55
N ILE A 115 4.34 4.78 15.20
CA ILE A 115 4.50 5.81 16.25
C ILE A 115 5.58 6.85 15.97
N VAL A 116 6.31 6.74 14.86
CA VAL A 116 7.40 7.67 14.48
C VAL A 116 7.33 7.97 12.98
N GLY A 117 7.52 9.25 12.63
CA GLY A 117 7.62 9.70 11.23
C GLY A 117 6.29 10.18 10.65
N ASN A 118 6.24 10.28 9.31
CA ASN A 118 5.08 10.83 8.60
C ASN A 118 3.86 9.91 8.58
N SER A 119 4.05 8.62 8.86
CA SER A 119 3.00 7.59 8.88
C SER A 119 2.48 7.29 10.30
N ILE A 120 2.70 8.18 11.27
CA ILE A 120 2.13 8.02 12.62
C ILE A 120 0.61 7.91 12.52
N GLY A 121 0.08 6.86 13.14
CA GLY A 121 -1.35 6.57 13.11
C GLY A 121 -1.75 5.60 12.00
N ASP A 122 -0.82 5.13 11.17
CA ASP A 122 -1.08 3.96 10.33
C ASP A 122 -1.31 2.75 11.24
N ILE A 123 -2.45 2.10 11.09
CA ILE A 123 -2.88 0.95 11.87
C ILE A 123 -2.98 -0.29 10.97
N GLY A 124 -2.53 -1.42 11.49
CA GLY A 124 -2.71 -2.70 10.81
C GLY A 124 -2.95 -3.83 11.79
N ILE A 125 -3.81 -4.77 11.44
CA ILE A 125 -4.02 -5.99 12.23
C ILE A 125 -3.25 -7.16 11.63
N VAL A 126 -2.58 -7.94 12.47
CA VAL A 126 -1.83 -9.15 12.07
C VAL A 126 -2.81 -10.30 11.90
N LYS A 127 -3.06 -10.72 10.65
CA LYS A 127 -3.97 -11.82 10.29
C LYS A 127 -3.26 -12.99 9.59
N PHE A 128 -1.94 -13.04 9.68
CA PHE A 128 -1.15 -14.15 9.16
C PHE A 128 -0.53 -14.98 10.31
N ASN A 129 -0.46 -16.26 10.11
CA ASN A 129 0.25 -17.16 11.00
C ASN A 129 1.68 -17.35 10.49
N LEU A 130 2.60 -16.56 11.01
CA LEU A 130 4.03 -16.84 10.94
C LEU A 130 4.48 -17.32 12.31
N ASP A 131 5.30 -18.38 12.33
CA ASP A 131 5.88 -18.88 13.57
C ASP A 131 6.72 -17.81 14.26
N ILE A 132 7.38 -16.97 13.47
CA ILE A 132 8.30 -15.94 13.97
C ILE A 132 8.27 -14.71 13.05
N CYS A 133 8.09 -13.51 13.64
CA CYS A 133 8.18 -12.23 12.95
C CYS A 133 8.53 -11.12 13.96
N ASN A 134 9.47 -10.23 13.65
CA ASN A 134 9.87 -9.14 14.53
C ASN A 134 9.32 -7.77 14.10
N LEU A 135 9.24 -6.84 15.04
CA LEU A 135 8.70 -5.49 14.83
C LEU A 135 9.76 -4.41 15.02
N THR A 136 9.77 -3.42 14.13
CA THR A 136 10.62 -2.21 14.22
C THR A 136 10.32 -1.36 15.46
N GLU A 137 11.31 -0.60 15.92
CA GLU A 137 11.15 0.40 16.99
C GLU A 137 10.20 1.55 16.65
N ASN A 138 9.89 1.75 15.35
CA ASN A 138 9.00 2.82 14.89
C ASN A 138 7.51 2.45 14.98
N ALA A 139 7.21 1.26 15.50
CA ALA A 139 5.86 0.79 15.71
C ALA A 139 5.68 0.11 17.08
N VAL A 140 4.44 -0.01 17.51
CA VAL A 140 4.05 -0.70 18.75
C VAL A 140 3.04 -1.80 18.46
N ARG A 141 3.01 -2.80 19.34
CA ARG A 141 1.99 -3.84 19.42
C ARG A 141 0.95 -3.44 20.45
N LEU A 142 -0.30 -3.50 20.10
CA LEU A 142 -1.46 -3.30 20.96
C LEU A 142 -2.12 -4.67 21.15
N ILE A 143 -1.85 -5.29 22.27
CA ILE A 143 -2.29 -6.66 22.59
C ILE A 143 -3.56 -6.56 23.40
N THR A 144 -4.69 -7.01 22.87
CA THR A 144 -5.98 -6.93 23.53
C THR A 144 -6.11 -7.97 24.65
N LYS A 145 -6.84 -7.61 25.73
CA LYS A 145 -7.12 -8.49 26.86
C LYS A 145 -8.62 -8.67 27.14
N LYS A 146 -9.39 -7.61 26.90
CA LYS A 146 -10.82 -7.54 27.30
C LYS A 146 -11.73 -7.11 26.15
N ILE A 147 -11.17 -6.82 24.99
CA ILE A 147 -11.90 -6.39 23.79
C ILE A 147 -11.39 -7.15 22.58
N ASN A 148 -12.21 -7.26 21.53
CA ASN A 148 -11.80 -7.89 20.29
C ASN A 148 -10.74 -7.02 19.58
N PRO A 149 -9.68 -7.62 19.04
CA PRO A 149 -8.64 -6.87 18.31
C PRO A 149 -9.19 -6.17 17.08
N GLU A 150 -10.19 -6.72 16.40
CA GLU A 150 -10.86 -6.11 15.25
C GLU A 150 -11.66 -4.85 15.63
N TYR A 151 -12.29 -4.85 16.80
CA TYR A 151 -12.94 -3.67 17.35
C TYR A 151 -11.89 -2.59 17.65
N LEU A 152 -10.81 -2.95 18.36
CA LEU A 152 -9.71 -2.02 18.63
C LEU A 152 -9.15 -1.43 17.35
N PHE A 153 -8.86 -2.29 16.36
CA PHE A 153 -8.41 -1.88 15.04
C PHE A 153 -9.37 -0.88 14.39
N SER A 154 -10.66 -1.22 14.32
CA SER A 154 -11.68 -0.38 13.66
C SER A 154 -11.90 0.94 14.40
N PHE A 155 -11.80 0.95 15.74
CA PHE A 155 -11.84 2.17 16.55
C PHE A 155 -10.63 3.08 16.26
N LEU A 156 -9.42 2.53 16.23
CA LEU A 156 -8.22 3.31 15.95
C LEU A 156 -8.17 3.85 14.52
N GLU A 157 -8.76 3.14 13.55
CA GLU A 157 -8.95 3.60 12.16
C GLU A 157 -10.08 4.62 12.02
N SER A 158 -11.02 4.71 12.99
CA SER A 158 -12.10 5.69 12.96
C SER A 158 -11.59 7.11 13.15
N LYS A 159 -12.41 8.10 12.80
CA LYS A 159 -12.07 9.51 13.02
C LYS A 159 -11.75 9.81 14.48
N PHE A 160 -12.42 9.16 15.43
CA PHE A 160 -12.16 9.34 16.87
C PHE A 160 -10.76 8.86 17.27
N GLY A 161 -10.36 7.67 16.81
CA GLY A 161 -9.02 7.15 17.04
C GLY A 161 -7.94 7.98 16.37
N GLN A 162 -8.14 8.35 15.10
CA GLN A 162 -7.20 9.16 14.33
C GLN A 162 -7.07 10.58 14.88
N ASN A 163 -8.16 11.22 15.29
CA ASN A 163 -8.15 12.54 15.91
C ASN A 163 -7.43 12.53 17.27
N TYR A 164 -7.61 11.47 18.08
CA TYR A 164 -6.84 11.32 19.31
C TYR A 164 -5.34 11.21 19.03
N ILE A 165 -4.96 10.39 18.05
CA ILE A 165 -3.56 10.21 17.62
C ILE A 165 -3.00 11.55 17.14
N GLU A 166 -3.69 12.27 16.26
CA GLU A 166 -3.27 13.56 15.72
C GLU A 166 -3.03 14.59 16.81
N ARG A 167 -4.01 14.74 17.73
CA ARG A 167 -3.93 15.64 18.89
C ARG A 167 -2.71 15.38 19.76
N ASN A 168 -2.30 14.11 19.88
CA ASN A 168 -1.29 13.67 20.83
C ASN A 168 0.11 13.50 20.21
N LYS A 169 0.31 13.74 18.92
CA LYS A 169 1.64 13.81 18.31
C LYS A 169 2.47 14.94 18.91
N VAL A 170 3.77 14.74 18.98
CA VAL A 170 4.74 15.77 19.42
C VAL A 170 5.95 15.81 18.49
N GLY A 171 6.50 17.01 18.31
CA GLY A 171 7.63 17.25 17.42
C GLY A 171 7.21 17.71 16.03
N THR A 172 7.95 18.68 15.47
CA THR A 172 7.66 19.28 14.16
C THR A 172 8.44 18.63 13.02
N ALA A 173 9.73 18.38 13.21
CA ALA A 173 10.59 17.80 12.17
C ALA A 173 10.46 16.28 12.06
N GLN A 174 10.34 15.58 13.16
CA GLN A 174 10.10 14.15 13.24
C GLN A 174 9.06 13.87 14.33
N PRO A 175 7.78 13.92 13.99
CA PRO A 175 6.73 13.71 14.97
C PRO A 175 6.81 12.30 15.61
N LYS A 176 6.37 12.21 16.86
CA LYS A 176 6.34 10.97 17.64
C LYS A 176 5.07 10.88 18.48
N LEU A 177 4.59 9.68 18.69
CA LEU A 177 3.52 9.36 19.64
C LEU A 177 4.09 8.44 20.73
N SER A 178 4.10 8.89 21.99
CA SER A 178 4.67 8.08 23.07
C SER A 178 3.72 6.96 23.52
N ILE A 179 4.30 5.86 24.02
CA ILE A 179 3.54 4.74 24.60
C ILE A 179 2.63 5.20 25.75
N GLU A 180 3.06 6.18 26.54
CA GLU A 180 2.24 6.71 27.63
C GLU A 180 0.97 7.38 27.14
N ARG A 181 1.05 8.10 26.01
CA ARG A 181 -0.12 8.71 25.37
C ARG A 181 -1.05 7.67 24.77
N ILE A 182 -0.51 6.61 24.18
CA ILE A 182 -1.30 5.48 23.70
C ILE A 182 -2.05 4.80 24.84
N ARG A 183 -1.41 4.61 26.00
CA ARG A 183 -2.04 4.04 27.20
C ARG A 183 -3.20 4.87 27.75
N LYS A 184 -3.29 6.14 27.38
CA LYS A 184 -4.35 7.07 27.78
C LYS A 184 -5.49 7.19 26.77
N ILE A 185 -5.43 6.50 25.62
CA ILE A 185 -6.54 6.47 24.67
C ILE A 185 -7.79 6.01 25.40
N LYS A 186 -8.85 6.80 25.29
CA LYS A 186 -10.19 6.48 25.84
C LYS A 186 -10.93 5.63 24.79
N ILE A 187 -11.07 4.35 25.06
CA ILE A 187 -11.71 3.38 24.16
C ILE A 187 -13.17 3.20 24.62
N PRO A 188 -14.17 3.49 23.77
CA PRO A 188 -15.57 3.36 24.13
C PRO A 188 -15.92 1.93 24.53
N ILE A 189 -16.82 1.78 25.52
CA ILE A 189 -17.35 0.49 25.95
C ILE A 189 -18.54 0.15 25.06
N VAL A 190 -18.45 -0.97 24.34
CA VAL A 190 -19.51 -1.49 23.48
C VAL A 190 -19.84 -2.93 23.86
N SER A 191 -21.04 -3.40 23.47
CA SER A 191 -21.48 -4.77 23.73
C SER A 191 -20.61 -5.80 23.01
N SER A 192 -20.58 -7.03 23.53
CA SER A 192 -19.91 -8.15 22.85
C SER A 192 -20.55 -8.43 21.49
N GLU A 193 -21.89 -8.37 21.37
CA GLU A 193 -22.58 -8.55 20.08
C GLU A 193 -22.06 -7.57 19.02
N PHE A 194 -21.89 -6.28 19.37
CA PHE A 194 -21.34 -5.30 18.43
C PHE A 194 -19.90 -5.60 18.06
N GLN A 195 -19.06 -6.02 19.03
CA GLN A 195 -17.69 -6.40 18.75
C GLN A 195 -17.60 -7.62 17.81
N ASP A 196 -18.47 -8.61 17.98
CA ASP A 196 -18.52 -9.82 17.15
C ASP A 196 -18.93 -9.50 15.70
N GLU A 197 -19.86 -8.56 15.51
CA GLU A 197 -20.23 -8.08 14.16
C GLU A 197 -19.05 -7.33 13.48
N ILE A 198 -18.29 -6.53 14.23
CA ILE A 198 -17.08 -5.87 13.71
C ILE A 198 -16.01 -6.91 13.36
N GLU A 199 -15.78 -7.91 14.22
CA GLU A 199 -14.88 -9.03 13.95
C GLU A 199 -15.26 -9.76 12.65
N SER A 200 -16.55 -10.05 12.47
CA SER A 200 -17.06 -10.69 11.24
C SER A 200 -16.74 -9.87 9.98
N LEU A 201 -16.94 -8.54 10.02
CA LEU A 201 -16.62 -7.65 8.90
C LEU A 201 -15.13 -7.64 8.58
N VAL A 202 -14.26 -7.49 9.59
CA VAL A 202 -12.81 -7.43 9.41
C VAL A 202 -12.24 -8.78 8.97
N SER A 203 -12.73 -9.89 9.54
CA SER A 203 -12.31 -11.24 9.12
C SER A 203 -12.73 -11.54 7.67
N SER A 204 -13.97 -11.20 7.30
CA SER A 204 -14.41 -11.30 5.90
C SER A 204 -13.61 -10.42 4.95
N ALA A 205 -13.17 -9.23 5.39
CA ALA A 205 -12.31 -8.36 4.61
C ALA A 205 -10.95 -9.02 4.36
N PHE A 206 -10.35 -9.61 5.39
CA PHE A 206 -9.09 -10.33 5.30
C PHE A 206 -9.18 -11.52 4.34
N GLU A 207 -10.19 -12.37 4.46
CA GLU A 207 -10.41 -13.51 3.57
C GLU A 207 -10.50 -13.08 2.11
N LYS A 208 -11.25 -11.99 1.84
CA LYS A 208 -11.36 -11.45 0.48
C LYS A 208 -10.02 -10.91 -0.03
N LEU A 209 -9.23 -10.26 0.82
CA LEU A 209 -7.91 -9.78 0.45
C LEU A 209 -6.96 -10.94 0.13
N GLN A 210 -6.97 -12.00 0.95
CA GLN A 210 -6.17 -13.19 0.69
C GLN A 210 -6.57 -13.87 -0.62
N LYS A 211 -7.87 -14.04 -0.84
CA LYS A 211 -8.38 -14.60 -2.09
C LYS A 211 -8.03 -13.74 -3.31
N SER A 212 -8.02 -12.41 -3.15
CA SER A 212 -7.55 -11.49 -4.19
C SER A 212 -6.08 -11.74 -4.55
N LYS A 213 -5.20 -11.86 -3.54
CA LYS A 213 -3.76 -12.15 -3.73
C LYS A 213 -3.54 -13.50 -4.42
N GLU A 214 -4.24 -14.55 -3.97
CA GLU A 214 -4.19 -15.89 -4.58
C GLU A 214 -4.63 -15.86 -6.04
N THR A 215 -5.73 -15.16 -6.35
CA THR A 215 -6.28 -15.06 -7.70
C THR A 215 -5.33 -14.28 -8.62
N TYR A 216 -4.70 -13.23 -8.10
CA TYR A 216 -3.66 -12.49 -8.82
C TYR A 216 -2.44 -13.38 -9.11
N GLN A 217 -1.97 -14.15 -8.12
CA GLN A 217 -0.86 -15.10 -8.31
C GLN A 217 -1.21 -16.20 -9.31
N ALA A 218 -2.47 -16.66 -9.34
CA ALA A 218 -2.93 -17.61 -10.34
C ALA A 218 -2.83 -17.05 -11.77
N ALA A 219 -3.14 -15.75 -11.97
CA ALA A 219 -2.96 -15.10 -13.27
C ALA A 219 -1.48 -15.02 -13.68
N GLN A 220 -0.59 -14.69 -12.74
CA GLN A 220 0.85 -14.68 -12.99
C GLN A 220 1.36 -16.09 -13.35
N ASN A 221 0.97 -17.10 -12.57
CA ASN A 221 1.36 -18.49 -12.82
C ASN A 221 0.85 -18.97 -14.18
N LEU A 222 -0.40 -18.67 -14.53
CA LEU A 222 -0.98 -19.02 -15.83
C LEU A 222 -0.16 -18.45 -16.99
N LEU A 223 0.23 -17.16 -16.89
CA LEU A 223 1.07 -16.54 -17.91
C LEU A 223 2.43 -17.22 -17.99
N LEU A 224 3.13 -17.40 -16.87
CA LEU A 224 4.48 -17.98 -16.84
C LEU A 224 4.50 -19.43 -17.29
N ASP A 225 3.48 -20.24 -16.93
CA ASP A 225 3.32 -21.62 -17.41
C ASP A 225 3.13 -21.64 -18.93
N HIS A 226 2.27 -20.78 -19.46
CA HIS A 226 1.99 -20.72 -20.89
C HIS A 226 3.22 -20.25 -21.71
N LEU A 227 4.06 -19.39 -21.13
CA LEU A 227 5.32 -18.96 -21.73
C LEU A 227 6.49 -19.94 -21.52
N GLY A 228 6.29 -21.02 -20.76
CA GLY A 228 7.37 -21.97 -20.38
C GLY A 228 8.44 -21.32 -19.51
N LEU A 229 8.07 -20.34 -18.69
CA LEU A 229 8.96 -19.52 -17.86
C LEU A 229 8.75 -19.70 -16.34
N LYS A 230 7.77 -20.51 -15.88
CA LYS A 230 7.41 -20.64 -14.47
C LYS A 230 8.59 -21.09 -13.60
N ASP A 231 9.30 -22.11 -14.01
CA ASP A 231 10.45 -22.66 -13.28
C ASP A 231 11.78 -22.37 -14.00
N PHE A 232 11.77 -21.39 -14.90
CA PHE A 232 12.95 -21.01 -15.64
C PHE A 232 13.97 -20.31 -14.75
N ASN A 233 15.14 -20.94 -14.59
CA ASN A 233 16.27 -20.35 -13.91
C ASN A 233 17.29 -19.89 -14.96
N PRO A 234 17.46 -18.59 -15.17
CA PRO A 234 18.38 -18.08 -16.18
C PRO A 234 19.84 -18.38 -15.81
N PRO A 235 20.74 -18.47 -16.78
CA PRO A 235 22.17 -18.61 -16.51
C PRO A 235 22.68 -17.47 -15.61
N ALA A 236 23.49 -17.79 -14.61
CA ALA A 236 24.01 -16.82 -13.64
C ALA A 236 25.54 -16.96 -13.54
N GLN A 237 26.26 -16.73 -14.65
CA GLN A 237 27.71 -16.71 -14.63
C GLN A 237 28.23 -15.34 -14.16
N ALA A 238 29.27 -15.36 -13.34
CA ALA A 238 29.90 -14.14 -12.83
C ALA A 238 30.66 -13.35 -13.91
N VAL A 239 31.03 -13.99 -15.01
CA VAL A 239 31.77 -13.38 -16.12
C VAL A 239 31.11 -13.73 -17.44
N ASN A 240 30.85 -12.72 -18.26
CA ASN A 240 30.41 -12.86 -19.66
C ASN A 240 31.43 -12.21 -20.58
N VAL A 241 31.93 -12.95 -21.57
CA VAL A 241 32.93 -12.45 -22.53
C VAL A 241 32.22 -12.15 -23.85
N LYS A 242 32.32 -10.92 -24.33
CA LYS A 242 31.75 -10.46 -25.58
C LYS A 242 32.82 -9.87 -26.50
N SER A 243 32.69 -10.07 -27.81
CA SER A 243 33.50 -9.29 -28.75
C SER A 243 33.09 -7.81 -28.75
N PHE A 244 34.00 -6.93 -29.22
CA PHE A 244 33.66 -5.50 -29.34
C PHE A 244 32.47 -5.29 -30.29
N SER A 245 32.40 -6.03 -31.39
CA SER A 245 31.26 -5.99 -32.32
C SER A 245 29.94 -6.41 -31.72
N ASP A 246 29.92 -7.42 -30.84
CA ASP A 246 28.72 -7.93 -30.19
C ASP A 246 28.33 -7.13 -28.95
N SER A 247 29.23 -6.28 -28.46
CA SER A 247 28.97 -5.39 -27.32
C SER A 247 28.80 -3.93 -27.79
N PHE A 248 29.82 -3.10 -27.66
CA PHE A 248 29.76 -1.69 -27.98
C PHE A 248 29.36 -1.41 -29.44
N GLY A 249 29.87 -2.19 -30.38
CA GLY A 249 29.56 -2.05 -31.82
C GLY A 249 28.06 -2.22 -32.12
N ARG A 250 27.34 -3.01 -31.30
CA ARG A 250 25.90 -3.27 -31.46
C ARG A 250 25.02 -2.36 -30.61
N SER A 251 25.37 -2.13 -29.37
CA SER A 251 24.52 -1.46 -28.37
C SER A 251 25.00 -0.05 -28.01
N GLY A 252 26.24 0.28 -28.30
CA GLY A 252 26.89 1.52 -27.80
C GLY A 252 27.19 1.52 -26.31
N ARG A 253 27.02 0.35 -25.61
CA ARG A 253 27.18 0.21 -24.16
C ARG A 253 28.43 -0.63 -23.81
N LEU A 254 29.01 -0.34 -22.63
CA LEU A 254 30.17 -1.07 -22.08
C LEU A 254 29.94 -1.50 -20.61
N ASP A 255 28.78 -1.19 -20.04
CA ASP A 255 28.45 -1.49 -18.65
C ASP A 255 28.19 -2.98 -18.45
N ALA A 256 28.83 -3.57 -17.45
CA ALA A 256 28.77 -5.00 -17.17
C ALA A 256 27.35 -5.49 -16.83
N GLU A 257 26.53 -4.63 -16.19
CA GLU A 257 25.13 -4.98 -15.84
C GLU A 257 24.32 -5.31 -17.09
N PHE A 258 24.44 -4.52 -18.17
CA PHE A 258 23.72 -4.75 -19.42
C PHE A 258 24.02 -6.11 -20.06
N TYR A 259 25.23 -6.62 -19.88
CA TYR A 259 25.71 -7.86 -20.52
C TYR A 259 25.62 -9.08 -19.60
N GLN A 260 24.91 -9.03 -18.49
CA GLN A 260 24.68 -10.23 -17.67
C GLN A 260 23.94 -11.32 -18.49
N GLU A 261 24.41 -12.54 -18.39
CA GLU A 261 23.92 -13.68 -19.19
C GLU A 261 22.45 -14.02 -18.95
N LYS A 262 21.93 -13.70 -17.75
CA LYS A 262 20.53 -13.89 -17.38
C LYS A 262 19.56 -13.20 -18.35
N TYR A 263 19.91 -12.00 -18.84
CA TYR A 263 19.06 -11.24 -19.76
C TYR A 263 18.94 -11.93 -21.12
N GLU A 264 20.04 -12.48 -21.63
CA GLU A 264 20.02 -13.29 -22.86
C GLU A 264 19.17 -14.56 -22.69
N GLY A 265 19.24 -15.17 -21.50
CA GLY A 265 18.43 -16.34 -21.16
C GLY A 265 16.92 -16.03 -21.26
N TYR A 266 16.45 -14.95 -20.63
CA TYR A 266 15.07 -14.51 -20.73
C TYR A 266 14.67 -14.14 -22.18
N LEU A 267 15.52 -13.37 -22.86
CA LEU A 267 15.28 -12.95 -24.23
C LEU A 267 15.11 -14.14 -25.18
N LYS A 268 16.00 -15.14 -25.10
CA LYS A 268 15.92 -16.37 -25.91
C LYS A 268 14.60 -17.13 -25.67
N LYS A 269 14.19 -17.23 -24.40
CA LYS A 269 12.91 -17.91 -24.05
C LYS A 269 11.69 -17.18 -24.61
N ILE A 270 11.65 -15.85 -24.49
CA ILE A 270 10.56 -15.02 -25.03
C ILE A 270 10.53 -15.13 -26.56
N GLN A 271 11.68 -15.08 -27.22
CA GLN A 271 11.79 -15.21 -28.68
C GLN A 271 11.41 -16.60 -29.21
N ALA A 272 11.60 -17.63 -28.40
CA ALA A 272 11.21 -19.01 -28.74
C ALA A 272 9.72 -19.29 -28.50
N TYR A 273 8.93 -18.30 -28.04
CA TYR A 273 7.51 -18.51 -27.80
C TYR A 273 6.77 -18.85 -29.10
N PRO A 274 5.97 -19.95 -29.15
CA PRO A 274 5.43 -20.50 -30.42
C PRO A 274 4.52 -19.54 -31.20
N TYR A 275 3.79 -18.66 -30.50
CA TYR A 275 2.92 -17.67 -31.13
C TYR A 275 3.64 -16.38 -31.54
N GLY A 276 4.98 -16.36 -31.36
CA GLY A 276 5.83 -15.23 -31.71
C GLY A 276 5.90 -14.14 -30.64
N CYS A 277 6.83 -13.24 -30.87
CA CYS A 277 7.00 -12.03 -30.05
C CYS A 277 7.29 -10.83 -30.97
N GLU A 278 6.86 -9.66 -30.57
CA GLU A 278 7.13 -8.42 -31.26
C GLU A 278 7.57 -7.33 -30.25
N PRO A 279 8.38 -6.36 -30.68
CA PRO A 279 8.79 -5.28 -29.78
C PRO A 279 7.59 -4.42 -29.33
N ILE A 280 7.70 -3.82 -28.14
CA ILE A 280 6.64 -2.97 -27.57
C ILE A 280 6.16 -1.93 -28.59
N ARG A 281 7.06 -1.32 -29.37
CA ARG A 281 6.68 -0.34 -30.40
C ARG A 281 5.67 -0.84 -31.43
N THR A 282 5.61 -2.14 -31.67
CA THR A 282 4.71 -2.77 -32.66
C THR A 282 3.43 -3.28 -31.98
N VAL A 283 3.53 -3.71 -30.74
CA VAL A 283 2.43 -4.27 -29.97
C VAL A 283 1.60 -3.19 -29.30
N CYS A 284 2.25 -2.14 -28.80
CA CYS A 284 1.63 -1.12 -27.99
C CYS A 284 1.68 0.25 -28.63
N LYS A 285 0.64 1.04 -28.39
CA LYS A 285 0.61 2.47 -28.65
C LYS A 285 1.12 3.20 -27.41
N LEU A 286 2.25 3.92 -27.52
CA LEU A 286 2.79 4.75 -26.45
C LEU A 286 2.12 6.13 -26.47
N LYS A 287 1.58 6.57 -25.33
CA LYS A 287 1.05 7.92 -25.11
C LYS A 287 2.10 8.77 -24.41
N ASP A 288 2.99 9.38 -25.17
CA ASP A 288 4.12 10.16 -24.63
C ASP A 288 4.00 11.68 -24.85
N ALA A 289 2.87 12.14 -25.41
CA ALA A 289 2.61 13.56 -25.56
C ALA A 289 2.51 14.26 -24.19
N ASN A 290 3.23 15.36 -24.03
CA ASN A 290 3.12 16.18 -22.84
C ASN A 290 1.82 16.99 -22.85
N TYR A 291 1.08 16.90 -21.76
CA TYR A 291 -0.07 17.74 -21.49
C TYR A 291 0.35 18.88 -20.55
N THR A 292 -0.10 20.09 -20.82
CA THR A 292 0.09 21.24 -19.91
C THR A 292 -1.19 21.47 -19.13
N PRO A 293 -1.19 21.26 -17.80
CA PRO A 293 -2.35 21.55 -16.97
C PRO A 293 -2.70 23.03 -17.04
N LYS A 294 -4.02 23.32 -17.02
CA LYS A 294 -4.53 24.71 -16.92
C LYS A 294 -4.54 25.15 -15.47
N ASP A 295 -4.04 26.33 -15.17
CA ASP A 295 -3.83 26.83 -13.79
C ASP A 295 -5.05 26.71 -12.88
N ASN A 296 -6.23 27.07 -13.38
CA ASN A 296 -7.47 27.12 -12.62
C ASN A 296 -8.33 25.84 -12.71
N GLN A 297 -7.82 24.77 -13.27
CA GLN A 297 -8.51 23.49 -13.37
C GLN A 297 -7.94 22.50 -12.38
N THR A 298 -8.82 21.78 -11.67
CA THR A 298 -8.42 20.70 -10.75
C THR A 298 -8.17 19.40 -11.51
N TYR A 299 -7.11 18.71 -11.13
CA TYR A 299 -6.71 17.43 -11.70
C TYR A 299 -6.42 16.41 -10.63
N GLN A 300 -6.69 15.14 -10.93
CA GLN A 300 -6.13 14.02 -10.19
C GLN A 300 -4.71 13.76 -10.72
N TYR A 301 -3.74 13.63 -9.80
CA TYR A 301 -2.35 13.35 -10.16
C TYR A 301 -1.85 12.07 -9.51
N ILE A 302 -1.32 11.17 -10.34
CA ILE A 302 -0.84 9.83 -9.98
C ILE A 302 0.68 9.83 -9.98
N GLU A 303 1.27 9.49 -8.84
CA GLU A 303 2.70 9.31 -8.63
C GLU A 303 3.10 7.83 -8.51
N LEU A 304 4.41 7.55 -8.50
CA LEU A 304 4.94 6.20 -8.30
C LEU A 304 4.49 5.59 -6.96
N SER A 305 4.39 6.41 -5.93
CA SER A 305 3.90 6.03 -4.60
C SER A 305 2.44 5.61 -4.56
N ASN A 306 1.67 5.96 -5.59
CA ASN A 306 0.25 5.61 -5.69
C ASN A 306 -0.01 4.26 -6.38
N ILE A 307 1.03 3.48 -6.67
CA ILE A 307 0.89 2.18 -7.32
C ILE A 307 1.00 1.05 -6.31
N GLY A 308 -0.04 0.24 -6.25
CA GLY A 308 -0.11 -0.93 -5.38
C GLY A 308 0.57 -2.17 -5.98
N ASN A 309 0.81 -3.15 -5.12
CA ASN A 309 1.53 -4.37 -5.48
C ASN A 309 0.78 -5.26 -6.48
N LEU A 310 -0.55 -5.20 -6.51
CA LEU A 310 -1.38 -5.99 -7.42
C LEU A 310 -1.75 -5.26 -8.73
N GLY A 311 -1.04 -4.16 -9.04
CA GLY A 311 -1.24 -3.41 -10.27
C GLY A 311 -2.45 -2.48 -10.26
N GLU A 312 -2.81 -1.99 -9.09
CA GLU A 312 -3.84 -0.98 -8.88
C GLU A 312 -3.26 0.41 -8.64
N ILE A 313 -4.04 1.42 -8.92
CA ILE A 313 -3.81 2.78 -8.44
C ILE A 313 -4.51 2.92 -7.08
N THR A 314 -3.74 3.13 -6.03
CA THR A 314 -4.22 3.16 -4.63
C THR A 314 -4.80 4.52 -4.24
N GLY A 315 -4.44 5.58 -4.98
CA GLY A 315 -4.90 6.95 -4.76
C GLY A 315 -4.35 7.90 -5.81
N ALA A 316 -4.75 9.16 -5.72
CA ALA A 316 -4.21 10.27 -6.50
C ALA A 316 -4.35 11.54 -5.67
N SER A 317 -3.40 12.46 -5.77
CA SER A 317 -3.57 13.81 -5.22
C SER A 317 -4.54 14.61 -6.09
N LEU A 318 -5.34 15.48 -5.46
CA LEU A 318 -6.26 16.37 -6.16
C LEU A 318 -5.78 17.81 -5.94
N ASP A 319 -5.40 18.50 -7.02
CA ASP A 319 -4.89 19.86 -6.90
C ASP A 319 -5.18 20.69 -8.16
N LEU A 320 -5.06 22.01 -8.03
CA LEU A 320 -5.12 22.93 -9.15
C LEU A 320 -3.89 22.77 -10.06
N GLY A 321 -4.09 23.00 -11.35
CA GLY A 321 -3.01 22.84 -12.33
C GLY A 321 -1.78 23.68 -12.04
N CYS A 322 -1.93 24.88 -11.45
CA CYS A 322 -0.81 25.74 -11.03
C CYS A 322 0.03 25.16 -9.89
N ASN A 323 -0.54 24.28 -9.05
CA ASN A 323 0.14 23.67 -7.92
C ASN A 323 0.77 22.30 -8.26
N LEU A 324 0.40 21.72 -9.39
CA LEU A 324 0.88 20.39 -9.77
C LEU A 324 2.39 20.38 -10.02
N PRO A 325 3.09 19.29 -9.65
CA PRO A 325 4.50 19.14 -9.96
C PRO A 325 4.77 19.23 -11.47
N SER A 326 5.93 19.73 -11.84
CA SER A 326 6.35 19.83 -13.25
C SER A 326 6.33 18.50 -14.02
N ARG A 327 6.34 17.38 -13.30
CA ARG A 327 6.24 16.00 -13.84
C ARG A 327 4.82 15.56 -14.16
N ALA A 328 3.78 16.27 -13.73
CA ALA A 328 2.37 15.94 -14.00
C ALA A 328 1.99 16.25 -15.46
N ARG A 329 2.48 15.44 -16.41
CA ARG A 329 2.44 15.74 -17.85
C ARG A 329 1.83 14.65 -18.72
N ARG A 330 1.59 13.45 -18.19
CA ARG A 330 1.04 12.32 -18.96
C ARG A 330 -0.43 12.16 -18.65
N LYS A 331 -1.28 12.38 -19.67
CA LYS A 331 -2.73 12.18 -19.55
C LYS A 331 -3.07 10.72 -19.79
N VAL A 332 -3.83 10.12 -18.87
CA VAL A 332 -4.21 8.71 -18.93
C VAL A 332 -5.69 8.51 -19.24
N SER A 333 -6.01 7.39 -19.81
CA SER A 333 -7.39 6.97 -20.12
C SER A 333 -7.67 5.63 -19.45
N LYS A 334 -8.94 5.33 -19.19
CA LYS A 334 -9.38 3.99 -18.78
C LYS A 334 -8.74 2.91 -19.66
N ASN A 335 -8.32 1.82 -19.02
CA ASN A 335 -7.64 0.67 -19.62
C ASN A 335 -6.22 0.94 -20.17
N ASP A 336 -5.67 2.14 -20.03
CA ASP A 336 -4.22 2.31 -20.21
C ASP A 336 -3.46 1.53 -19.14
N VAL A 337 -2.30 1.03 -19.49
CA VAL A 337 -1.33 0.47 -18.54
C VAL A 337 -0.19 1.47 -18.37
N ILE A 338 0.03 1.89 -17.13
CA ILE A 338 1.17 2.73 -16.76
C ILE A 338 2.30 1.86 -16.24
N VAL A 339 3.52 2.11 -16.71
CA VAL A 339 4.73 1.32 -16.41
C VAL A 339 5.82 2.26 -15.95
N SER A 340 6.38 2.06 -14.77
CA SER A 340 7.48 2.88 -14.28
C SER A 340 8.72 2.75 -15.16
N SER A 341 9.37 3.88 -15.42
CA SER A 341 10.67 3.93 -16.09
C SER A 341 11.86 3.94 -15.12
N VAL A 342 11.63 4.14 -13.82
CA VAL A 342 12.67 4.30 -12.80
C VAL A 342 13.10 2.95 -12.25
N GLU A 343 14.40 2.63 -12.27
CA GLU A 343 14.96 1.31 -11.90
C GLU A 343 14.48 0.84 -10.52
N GLY A 344 14.53 1.70 -9.50
CA GLY A 344 14.10 1.34 -8.14
C GLY A 344 12.60 1.08 -7.98
N SER A 345 11.79 1.28 -9.04
CA SER A 345 10.34 1.15 -9.01
C SER A 345 9.75 0.53 -10.29
N LEU A 346 10.51 -0.22 -11.08
CA LEU A 346 10.05 -0.84 -12.33
C LEU A 346 8.78 -1.71 -12.12
N ALA A 347 8.62 -2.32 -10.95
CA ALA A 347 7.44 -3.09 -10.59
C ALA A 347 6.19 -2.22 -10.36
N SER A 348 6.33 -0.88 -10.30
CA SER A 348 5.20 0.05 -10.21
C SER A 348 4.50 0.16 -11.57
N CYS A 349 3.67 -0.85 -11.87
CA CYS A 349 2.84 -0.93 -13.06
C CYS A 349 1.38 -1.06 -12.63
N ALA A 350 0.44 -0.35 -13.30
CA ALA A 350 -0.98 -0.40 -12.98
C ALA A 350 -1.88 -0.21 -14.20
N ILE A 351 -3.11 -0.75 -14.09
CA ILE A 351 -4.19 -0.45 -15.05
C ILE A 351 -4.94 0.80 -14.56
N VAL A 352 -5.18 1.73 -15.46
CA VAL A 352 -6.00 2.90 -15.18
C VAL A 352 -7.48 2.51 -15.15
N SER A 353 -8.09 2.60 -13.97
CA SER A 353 -9.52 2.35 -13.78
C SER A 353 -10.38 3.55 -14.22
N GLU A 354 -11.70 3.36 -14.29
CA GLU A 354 -12.65 4.41 -14.67
C GLU A 354 -12.52 5.69 -13.83
N GLN A 355 -12.33 5.55 -12.53
CA GLN A 355 -12.23 6.70 -11.61
C GLN A 355 -11.02 7.62 -11.88
N TYR A 356 -10.00 7.11 -12.59
CA TYR A 356 -8.81 7.87 -12.98
C TYR A 356 -8.77 8.20 -14.48
N HIS A 357 -9.91 8.02 -15.18
CA HIS A 357 -10.02 8.45 -16.56
C HIS A 357 -9.78 9.96 -16.67
N GLN A 358 -8.87 10.37 -17.57
CA GLN A 358 -8.41 11.74 -17.76
C GLN A 358 -7.54 12.30 -16.61
N ALA A 359 -7.14 11.51 -15.63
CA ALA A 359 -6.12 11.91 -14.67
C ALA A 359 -4.77 12.19 -15.34
N LEU A 360 -3.88 12.85 -14.62
CA LEU A 360 -2.50 13.03 -15.03
C LEU A 360 -1.60 12.08 -14.24
N CYS A 361 -0.58 11.54 -14.87
CA CYS A 361 0.46 10.82 -14.15
C CYS A 361 1.84 11.45 -14.39
N SER A 362 2.79 11.04 -13.55
CA SER A 362 4.19 11.49 -13.64
C SER A 362 4.83 11.09 -14.98
N THR A 363 5.73 11.92 -15.49
CA THR A 363 6.63 11.59 -16.62
C THR A 363 7.56 10.40 -16.32
N GLY A 364 7.64 9.96 -15.06
CA GLY A 364 8.30 8.72 -14.68
C GLY A 364 7.55 7.44 -15.09
N PHE A 365 6.38 7.58 -15.73
CA PHE A 365 5.65 6.47 -16.33
C PHE A 365 5.66 6.51 -17.85
N TYR A 366 5.78 5.35 -18.47
CA TYR A 366 5.30 5.09 -19.82
C TYR A 366 3.82 4.71 -19.75
N VAL A 367 3.01 5.33 -20.60
CA VAL A 367 1.57 5.06 -20.71
C VAL A 367 1.33 4.31 -22.00
N VAL A 368 0.90 3.07 -21.90
CA VAL A 368 0.72 2.20 -23.06
C VAL A 368 -0.70 1.62 -23.14
N SER A 369 -1.14 1.36 -24.37
CA SER A 369 -2.34 0.57 -24.68
C SER A 369 -2.05 -0.34 -25.86
N SER A 370 -2.80 -1.43 -26.03
CA SER A 370 -2.63 -2.35 -27.17
C SER A 370 -3.97 -2.84 -27.69
N GLU A 371 -4.03 -3.08 -28.97
CA GLU A 371 -5.14 -3.77 -29.65
C GLU A 371 -4.89 -5.29 -29.78
N LYS A 372 -3.62 -5.73 -29.64
CA LYS A 372 -3.21 -7.13 -29.74
C LYS A 372 -3.24 -7.86 -28.38
N ILE A 373 -3.00 -7.13 -27.29
CA ILE A 373 -2.93 -7.69 -25.93
C ILE A 373 -3.82 -6.83 -25.02
N ASN A 374 -4.74 -7.48 -24.29
CA ASN A 374 -5.62 -6.77 -23.35
C ASN A 374 -4.84 -6.17 -22.17
N SER A 375 -5.43 -5.19 -21.49
CA SER A 375 -4.76 -4.42 -20.43
C SER A 375 -4.34 -5.29 -19.25
N GLU A 376 -5.14 -6.29 -18.89
CA GLU A 376 -4.87 -7.20 -17.79
C GLU A 376 -3.64 -8.08 -18.09
N THR A 377 -3.55 -8.62 -19.31
CA THR A 377 -2.40 -9.40 -19.75
C THR A 377 -1.15 -8.52 -19.88
N LEU A 378 -1.28 -7.29 -20.40
CA LEU A 378 -0.17 -6.33 -20.42
C LEU A 378 0.34 -6.04 -19.01
N LEU A 379 -0.54 -5.81 -18.04
CA LEU A 379 -0.15 -5.60 -16.65
C LEU A 379 0.67 -6.78 -16.13
N ILE A 380 0.17 -8.00 -16.31
CA ILE A 380 0.86 -9.21 -15.81
C ILE A 380 2.19 -9.43 -16.55
N LEU A 381 2.27 -9.16 -17.84
CA LEU A 381 3.53 -9.18 -18.60
C LEU A 381 4.53 -8.20 -18.01
N PHE A 382 4.17 -6.92 -17.84
CA PHE A 382 5.07 -5.91 -17.29
C PHE A 382 5.47 -6.18 -15.84
N LYS A 383 4.65 -6.85 -15.06
CA LYS A 383 4.98 -7.25 -13.67
C LYS A 383 5.65 -8.62 -13.57
N SER A 384 5.75 -9.37 -14.66
CA SER A 384 6.42 -10.67 -14.67
C SER A 384 7.94 -10.53 -14.55
N GLU A 385 8.57 -11.47 -13.84
CA GLU A 385 10.03 -11.48 -13.67
C GLU A 385 10.81 -11.35 -15.00
N PRO A 386 10.48 -12.10 -16.07
CA PRO A 386 11.20 -11.97 -17.34
C PRO A 386 11.20 -10.55 -17.91
N ILE A 387 10.03 -9.89 -17.94
CA ILE A 387 9.93 -8.53 -18.49
C ILE A 387 10.54 -7.51 -17.55
N GLN A 388 10.41 -7.69 -16.23
CA GLN A 388 11.08 -6.83 -15.23
C GLN A 388 12.61 -6.88 -15.38
N GLN A 389 13.17 -8.05 -15.67
CA GLN A 389 14.61 -8.17 -15.93
C GLN A 389 15.01 -7.47 -17.23
N LEU A 390 14.23 -7.58 -18.31
CA LEU A 390 14.51 -6.84 -19.54
C LEU A 390 14.35 -5.32 -19.39
N LEU A 391 13.38 -4.86 -18.60
CA LEU A 391 13.26 -3.45 -18.21
C LEU A 391 14.52 -2.98 -17.46
N LYS A 392 14.99 -3.78 -16.49
CA LYS A 392 16.20 -3.49 -15.73
C LYS A 392 17.44 -3.44 -16.63
N GLN A 393 17.59 -4.38 -17.55
CA GLN A 393 18.68 -4.39 -18.54
C GLN A 393 18.76 -3.07 -19.32
N GLY A 394 17.61 -2.52 -19.73
CA GLY A 394 17.53 -1.27 -20.49
C GLY A 394 17.80 -0.01 -19.66
N CYS A 395 17.88 -0.11 -18.33
CA CYS A 395 18.15 1.04 -17.46
C CYS A 395 19.57 1.56 -17.61
N SER A 396 19.75 2.88 -17.53
CA SER A 396 21.03 3.57 -17.57
C SER A 396 20.95 4.88 -16.79
N GLY A 397 22.10 5.41 -16.39
CA GLY A 397 22.20 6.64 -15.61
C GLY A 397 23.12 6.47 -14.40
N THR A 398 23.61 7.59 -13.85
CA THR A 398 24.56 7.59 -12.72
C THR A 398 23.92 8.02 -11.39
N ILE A 399 22.93 8.92 -11.43
CA ILE A 399 22.26 9.46 -10.23
C ILE A 399 20.83 8.93 -10.14
N LEU A 400 20.08 9.01 -11.23
CA LEU A 400 18.73 8.44 -11.36
C LEU A 400 18.74 7.47 -12.53
N THR A 401 18.82 6.18 -12.22
CA THR A 401 18.84 5.13 -13.22
C THR A 401 17.42 4.86 -13.71
N ALA A 402 17.22 4.94 -15.01
CA ALA A 402 15.93 4.75 -15.65
C ALA A 402 16.09 4.11 -17.03
N ILE A 403 15.05 3.41 -17.48
CA ILE A 403 15.01 2.93 -18.87
C ILE A 403 14.59 4.06 -19.80
N ASN A 404 15.37 4.28 -20.87
CA ASN A 404 15.00 5.27 -21.86
C ASN A 404 13.92 4.75 -22.82
N LYS A 405 13.32 5.66 -23.60
CA LYS A 405 12.19 5.35 -24.49
C LYS A 405 12.54 4.29 -25.54
N ASP A 406 13.71 4.38 -26.15
CA ASP A 406 14.08 3.47 -27.25
C ASP A 406 14.37 2.06 -26.73
N GLU A 407 15.04 1.92 -25.59
CA GLU A 407 15.24 0.64 -24.92
C GLU A 407 13.89 0.02 -24.51
N PHE A 408 13.01 0.81 -23.89
CA PHE A 408 11.65 0.36 -23.53
C PHE A 408 10.89 -0.15 -24.75
N LEU A 409 10.86 0.63 -25.83
CA LEU A 409 10.11 0.29 -27.05
C LEU A 409 10.69 -0.91 -27.80
N ASN A 410 11.94 -1.29 -27.56
CA ASN A 410 12.59 -2.45 -28.19
C ASN A 410 12.40 -3.75 -27.41
N ILE A 411 11.91 -3.72 -26.18
CA ILE A 411 11.65 -4.95 -25.41
C ILE A 411 10.65 -5.82 -26.16
N PRO A 412 10.95 -7.11 -26.43
CA PRO A 412 10.02 -8.02 -27.07
C PRO A 412 8.93 -8.46 -26.07
N LEU A 413 7.68 -8.37 -26.48
CA LEU A 413 6.54 -8.94 -25.77
C LEU A 413 6.04 -10.18 -26.50
N PRO A 414 5.76 -11.30 -25.80
CA PRO A 414 5.12 -12.46 -26.41
C PRO A 414 3.69 -12.14 -26.81
N LEU A 415 3.27 -12.59 -27.99
CA LEU A 415 1.90 -12.45 -28.48
C LEU A 415 1.03 -13.55 -27.84
N VAL A 416 0.62 -13.31 -26.60
CA VAL A 416 -0.14 -14.29 -25.81
C VAL A 416 -1.43 -14.68 -26.51
N ASP A 417 -1.73 -15.99 -26.56
CA ASP A 417 -2.95 -16.52 -27.17
C ASP A 417 -4.21 -15.86 -26.58
N ALA A 418 -5.23 -15.60 -27.44
CA ALA A 418 -6.43 -14.88 -27.06
C ALA A 418 -7.24 -15.57 -25.94
N ASN A 419 -7.26 -16.92 -25.91
CA ASN A 419 -7.95 -17.66 -24.87
C ASN A 419 -7.24 -17.49 -23.50
N ILE A 420 -5.90 -17.53 -23.50
CA ILE A 420 -5.10 -17.28 -22.30
C ILE A 420 -5.27 -15.83 -21.83
N GLN A 421 -5.28 -14.86 -22.75
CA GLN A 421 -5.56 -13.46 -22.41
C GLN A 421 -6.92 -13.31 -21.73
N THR A 422 -7.95 -14.01 -22.20
CA THR A 422 -9.28 -13.98 -21.58
C THR A 422 -9.24 -14.54 -20.16
N GLN A 423 -8.61 -15.70 -19.96
CA GLN A 423 -8.49 -16.30 -18.62
C GLN A 423 -7.71 -15.40 -17.64
N ILE A 424 -6.61 -14.79 -18.08
CA ILE A 424 -5.84 -13.83 -17.29
C ILE A 424 -6.72 -12.62 -16.93
N ALA A 425 -7.46 -12.07 -17.89
CA ALA A 425 -8.34 -10.93 -17.66
C ALA A 425 -9.42 -11.24 -16.60
N ASP A 426 -10.04 -12.42 -16.67
CA ASP A 426 -11.05 -12.83 -15.70
C ASP A 426 -10.46 -12.97 -14.28
N LEU A 427 -9.28 -13.58 -14.15
CA LEU A 427 -8.57 -13.69 -12.87
C LEU A 427 -8.21 -12.29 -12.30
N ILE A 428 -7.70 -11.38 -13.11
CA ILE A 428 -7.34 -10.04 -12.67
C ILE A 428 -8.56 -9.22 -12.27
N ARG A 429 -9.65 -9.30 -13.03
CA ARG A 429 -10.94 -8.65 -12.69
C ARG A 429 -11.51 -9.21 -11.39
N GLN A 430 -11.46 -10.52 -11.20
CA GLN A 430 -11.88 -11.17 -9.95
C GLN A 430 -11.03 -10.73 -8.77
N SER A 431 -9.70 -10.70 -8.93
CA SER A 431 -8.77 -10.19 -7.91
C SER A 431 -9.12 -8.76 -7.50
N ASN A 432 -9.28 -7.86 -8.48
CA ASN A 432 -9.66 -6.47 -8.25
C ASN A 432 -11.02 -6.34 -7.54
N TYR A 433 -12.01 -7.10 -7.94
CA TYR A 433 -13.33 -7.13 -7.28
C TYR A 433 -13.22 -7.52 -5.82
N LEU A 434 -12.49 -8.59 -5.51
CA LEU A 434 -12.29 -9.07 -4.15
C LEU A 434 -11.57 -8.03 -3.27
N ARG A 435 -10.56 -7.35 -3.82
CA ARG A 435 -9.84 -6.28 -3.14
C ARG A 435 -10.73 -5.08 -2.82
N ILE A 436 -11.54 -4.63 -3.79
CA ILE A 436 -12.51 -3.55 -3.58
C ILE A 436 -13.52 -3.93 -2.50
N LYS A 437 -14.01 -5.18 -2.52
CA LYS A 437 -14.93 -5.69 -1.49
C LYS A 437 -14.27 -5.74 -0.11
N SER A 438 -13.00 -6.17 -0.02
CA SER A 438 -12.23 -6.15 1.23
C SER A 438 -12.16 -4.72 1.79
N LYS A 439 -11.74 -3.75 0.98
CA LYS A 439 -11.68 -2.34 1.39
C LYS A 439 -13.04 -1.81 1.83
N GLY A 440 -14.09 -2.15 1.10
CA GLY A 440 -15.46 -1.74 1.46
C GLY A 440 -15.94 -2.30 2.80
N LEU A 441 -15.52 -3.51 3.16
CA LEU A 441 -15.85 -4.11 4.47
C LEU A 441 -15.10 -3.42 5.61
N LEU A 442 -13.81 -3.07 5.43
CA LEU A 442 -13.06 -2.31 6.44
C LEU A 442 -13.66 -0.92 6.65
N GLU A 443 -14.01 -0.21 5.58
CA GLU A 443 -14.69 1.08 5.67
C GLU A 443 -16.07 0.96 6.35
N LYS A 444 -16.78 -0.15 6.11
CA LYS A 444 -18.06 -0.42 6.79
C LYS A 444 -17.86 -0.65 8.29
N ALA A 445 -16.84 -1.43 8.69
CA ALA A 445 -16.52 -1.65 10.10
C ALA A 445 -16.15 -0.33 10.80
N LYS A 446 -15.30 0.49 10.18
CA LYS A 446 -14.93 1.82 10.67
C LYS A 446 -16.16 2.72 10.86
N LYS A 447 -17.00 2.85 9.84
CA LYS A 447 -18.22 3.66 9.89
C LYS A 447 -19.23 3.16 10.92
N ALA A 448 -19.33 1.84 11.12
CA ALA A 448 -20.19 1.28 12.15
C ALA A 448 -19.72 1.68 13.56
N VAL A 449 -18.40 1.66 13.82
CA VAL A 449 -17.83 2.14 15.07
C VAL A 449 -18.10 3.65 15.25
N GLU A 450 -17.90 4.45 14.23
CA GLU A 450 -18.23 5.89 14.28
C GLU A 450 -19.70 6.13 14.61
N LEU A 451 -20.60 5.40 13.96
CA LEU A 451 -22.05 5.52 14.19
C LEU A 451 -22.44 5.09 15.62
N ALA A 452 -21.83 4.01 16.14
CA ALA A 452 -22.05 3.58 17.51
C ALA A 452 -21.63 4.62 18.54
N ILE A 453 -20.60 5.40 18.24
CA ILE A 453 -20.10 6.48 19.11
C ILE A 453 -20.98 7.74 18.97
N GLU A 454 -21.35 8.12 17.75
CA GLU A 454 -22.10 9.35 17.48
C GLU A 454 -23.60 9.28 17.81
N LYS A 455 -24.18 8.10 17.61
CA LYS A 455 -25.61 7.84 17.85
C LYS A 455 -25.76 6.79 18.96
N ASP A 456 -25.80 5.53 18.55
CA ASP A 456 -25.93 4.37 19.43
C ASP A 456 -25.56 3.06 18.71
N GLN A 457 -25.41 1.97 19.49
CA GLN A 457 -25.04 0.67 18.98
C GLN A 457 -26.14 0.00 18.14
N GLU A 458 -27.42 0.27 18.42
CA GLU A 458 -28.55 -0.29 17.67
C GLU A 458 -28.54 0.25 16.22
N SER A 459 -28.42 1.56 16.05
CA SER A 459 -28.26 2.20 14.75
C SER A 459 -27.05 1.65 13.97
N ALA A 460 -25.94 1.40 14.66
CA ALA A 460 -24.74 0.83 14.06
C ALA A 460 -24.94 -0.63 13.62
N LEU A 461 -25.63 -1.45 14.42
CA LEU A 461 -25.97 -2.83 14.06
C LEU A 461 -26.93 -2.89 12.88
N ASP A 462 -27.91 -2.01 12.82
CA ASP A 462 -28.84 -1.90 11.68
C ASP A 462 -28.09 -1.48 10.40
N PHE A 463 -27.15 -0.56 10.51
CA PHE A 463 -26.25 -0.19 9.39
C PHE A 463 -25.41 -1.41 8.93
N ILE A 464 -24.87 -2.20 9.85
CA ILE A 464 -24.12 -3.43 9.51
C ILE A 464 -25.03 -4.43 8.78
N LYS A 465 -26.25 -4.62 9.28
CA LYS A 465 -27.23 -5.56 8.72
C LYS A 465 -27.90 -5.06 7.42
N GLY A 466 -27.61 -3.83 6.99
CA GLY A 466 -28.14 -3.22 5.76
C GLY A 466 -29.64 -2.88 5.85
N LYS A 467 -30.17 -2.79 7.06
CA LYS A 467 -31.53 -2.26 7.26
C LYS A 467 -31.47 -0.74 7.01
N GLN A 468 -32.38 -0.23 6.18
CA GLN A 468 -32.52 1.21 5.99
C GLN A 468 -32.86 1.84 7.35
N THR A 469 -31.98 2.69 7.87
CA THR A 469 -32.38 3.63 8.91
C THR A 469 -33.44 4.53 8.29
N ASN A 470 -34.67 4.39 8.78
CA ASN A 470 -35.73 5.36 8.48
C ASN A 470 -35.32 6.69 9.12
N ASP A 471 -34.49 7.47 8.41
CA ASP A 471 -34.39 8.90 8.69
C ASP A 471 -35.71 9.54 8.25
N CYS A 472 -36.71 9.49 9.14
CA CYS A 472 -37.87 10.33 9.07
C CYS A 472 -37.42 11.78 9.15
N ASN A 473 -37.63 12.49 8.04
CA ASN A 473 -37.92 13.93 7.94
C ASN A 473 -37.75 14.71 9.25
N VAL A 474 -36.77 15.58 9.30
CA VAL A 474 -36.89 16.82 10.04
C VAL A 474 -36.74 17.95 9.01
N HIS A 475 -37.84 18.67 8.85
CA HIS A 475 -38.01 19.89 8.09
C HIS A 475 -37.03 20.99 8.52
#